data_ef290faf2fb9941bd76a92023ea9c026
#
_entry.id   ef290faf2fb9941bd76a92023ea9c026
#
_cell.length_a   1.000
_cell.length_b   1.000
_cell.length_c   1.000
_cell.angle_alpha   90.00
_cell.angle_beta   90.00
_cell.angle_gamma   90.00
#
_symmetry.space_group_name_H-M   'P 1'
#
loop_
_entity.id
_entity.type
_entity.pdbx_description
1 polymer ?
#
loop_
_entity_poly.entity_id
_entity_poly.type
_entity_poly.pdbx_seq_one_letter_code
_entity_poly.pdbx_strand_id
1 'polypeptide(L)'
;MTKREILIDQIGNYIPFNEQEEKDKAIILDCLEKYDDIFTRDNKLAHMTASCWILDKEKKHVLMCYHNIYKSWSWLGGHADGEEDLLAVCLKEAKEESSLKNVAPLSKDILSLEILTVEGHIKRGEYVSSHLHLNVTYLLTADIHDELHIKPDENSGIRWFTFDEAKKASSEPWFVEHIYPKLNAKVKKFIC
;
A
#
# COMPACT_ATOMS: atom_id res chain seq x y z
N MET A 1 6.65 -19.66 -15.02
CA MET A 1 7.06 -18.51 -14.18
C MET A 1 6.35 -18.65 -12.84
N THR A 2 7.10 -18.58 -11.76
CA THR A 2 6.54 -18.48 -10.39
C THR A 2 5.90 -17.10 -10.19
N LYS A 3 5.09 -16.93 -9.13
CA LYS A 3 4.53 -15.60 -8.80
C LYS A 3 5.64 -14.57 -8.54
N ARG A 4 6.73 -14.98 -7.89
CA ARG A 4 7.92 -14.15 -7.65
C ARG A 4 8.58 -13.70 -8.97
N GLU A 5 8.78 -14.60 -9.92
CA GLU A 5 9.33 -14.26 -11.24
C GLU A 5 8.43 -13.28 -12.00
N ILE A 6 7.11 -13.44 -11.90
CA ILE A 6 6.13 -12.52 -12.48
C ILE A 6 6.25 -11.13 -11.83
N LEU A 7 6.35 -11.05 -10.51
CA LEU A 7 6.51 -9.79 -9.80
C LEU A 7 7.84 -9.09 -10.17
N ILE A 8 8.94 -9.84 -10.25
CA ILE A 8 10.25 -9.31 -10.69
C ILE A 8 10.14 -8.73 -12.10
N ASP A 9 9.48 -9.43 -13.02
CA ASP A 9 9.26 -8.94 -14.39
C ASP A 9 8.38 -7.68 -14.41
N GLN A 10 7.29 -7.67 -13.64
CA GLN A 10 6.41 -6.48 -13.51
C GLN A 10 7.16 -5.27 -12.96
N ILE A 11 7.95 -5.43 -11.88
CA ILE A 11 8.77 -4.36 -11.32
C ILE A 11 9.88 -3.96 -12.31
N GLY A 12 10.51 -4.93 -12.97
CA GLY A 12 11.53 -4.69 -13.99
C GLY A 12 11.03 -3.81 -15.16
N ASN A 13 9.80 -4.05 -15.60
CA ASN A 13 9.15 -3.29 -16.68
C ASN A 13 8.45 -2.01 -16.19
N TYR A 14 8.31 -1.80 -14.88
CA TYR A 14 7.70 -0.61 -14.31
C TYR A 14 8.50 0.65 -14.65
N ILE A 15 7.81 1.68 -15.16
CA ILE A 15 8.43 2.97 -15.50
C ILE A 15 8.30 3.89 -14.29
N PRO A 16 9.43 4.23 -13.61
CA PRO A 16 9.41 5.13 -12.46
C PRO A 16 8.84 6.51 -12.80
N PHE A 17 8.06 7.06 -11.90
CA PHE A 17 7.47 8.40 -12.04
C PHE A 17 8.47 9.51 -11.71
N ASN A 18 9.39 9.26 -10.79
CA ASN A 18 10.37 10.20 -10.29
C ASN A 18 11.63 9.47 -9.79
N GLU A 19 12.63 10.24 -9.35
CA GLU A 19 13.90 9.70 -8.85
C GLU A 19 13.74 8.80 -7.62
N GLN A 20 12.80 9.09 -6.73
CA GLN A 20 12.51 8.20 -5.57
C GLN A 20 12.13 6.81 -6.05
N GLU A 21 11.16 6.69 -6.97
CA GLU A 21 10.77 5.37 -7.49
C GLU A 21 11.87 4.68 -8.29
N GLU A 22 12.73 5.43 -8.98
CA GLU A 22 13.87 4.87 -9.69
C GLU A 22 14.85 4.19 -8.72
N LYS A 23 15.18 4.86 -7.61
CA LYS A 23 16.08 4.32 -6.58
C LYS A 23 15.44 3.16 -5.82
N ASP A 24 14.20 3.31 -5.41
CA ASP A 24 13.46 2.28 -4.67
C ASP A 24 13.26 1.02 -5.53
N LYS A 25 12.91 1.17 -6.80
CA LYS A 25 12.81 0.06 -7.76
C LYS A 25 14.09 -0.78 -7.80
N ALA A 26 15.24 -0.12 -7.92
CA ALA A 26 16.53 -0.82 -8.00
C ALA A 26 16.81 -1.64 -6.73
N ILE A 27 16.53 -1.07 -5.55
CA ILE A 27 16.72 -1.74 -4.27
C ILE A 27 15.71 -2.88 -4.07
N ILE A 28 14.44 -2.68 -4.44
CA ILE A 28 13.40 -3.72 -4.35
C ILE A 28 13.77 -4.93 -5.21
N LEU A 29 14.23 -4.72 -6.45
CA LEU A 29 14.67 -5.80 -7.33
C LEU A 29 15.88 -6.54 -6.74
N ASP A 30 16.88 -5.82 -6.23
CA ASP A 30 18.06 -6.41 -5.58
C ASP A 30 17.66 -7.26 -4.35
N CYS A 31 16.71 -6.79 -3.53
CA CYS A 31 16.18 -7.55 -2.39
C CYS A 31 15.41 -8.80 -2.84
N LEU A 32 14.57 -8.69 -3.86
CA LEU A 32 13.84 -9.82 -4.43
C LEU A 32 14.77 -10.91 -5.01
N GLU A 33 15.95 -10.55 -5.48
CA GLU A 33 16.94 -11.52 -5.97
C GLU A 33 17.75 -12.17 -4.84
N LYS A 34 18.05 -11.43 -3.76
CA LYS A 34 18.98 -11.85 -2.70
C LYS A 34 18.35 -12.60 -1.54
N TYR A 35 17.10 -12.31 -1.19
CA TYR A 35 16.49 -12.81 0.04
C TYR A 35 15.32 -13.75 -0.28
N ASP A 36 15.46 -15.03 0.09
CA ASP A 36 14.40 -16.01 -0.11
C ASP A 36 13.19 -15.76 0.79
N ASP A 37 13.41 -15.18 1.97
CA ASP A 37 12.41 -14.88 2.99
C ASP A 37 11.77 -13.49 2.88
N ILE A 38 12.01 -12.77 1.77
CA ILE A 38 11.60 -11.36 1.61
C ILE A 38 10.08 -11.15 1.67
N PHE A 39 9.28 -12.17 1.41
CA PHE A 39 7.82 -12.11 1.52
C PHE A 39 7.30 -12.40 2.92
N THR A 40 8.17 -12.68 3.89
CA THR A 40 7.79 -12.99 5.27
C THR A 40 8.37 -11.99 6.24
N ARG A 41 7.72 -11.85 7.40
CA ARG A 41 8.22 -11.05 8.52
C ARG A 41 9.37 -11.73 9.29
N ASP A 42 9.82 -12.89 8.85
CA ASP A 42 11.04 -13.54 9.36
C ASP A 42 12.27 -12.75 8.92
N ASN A 43 12.24 -12.14 7.74
CA ASN A 43 13.21 -11.13 7.36
C ASN A 43 13.01 -9.87 8.21
N LYS A 44 13.89 -9.69 9.21
CA LYS A 44 13.80 -8.59 10.18
C LYS A 44 14.34 -7.26 9.65
N LEU A 45 15.02 -7.25 8.51
CA LEU A 45 15.57 -6.03 7.90
C LEU A 45 14.59 -5.38 6.96
N ALA A 46 13.97 -6.19 6.10
CA ALA A 46 13.03 -5.71 5.10
C ALA A 46 12.07 -6.83 4.69
N HIS A 47 10.84 -6.48 4.34
CA HIS A 47 9.90 -7.45 3.75
C HIS A 47 8.86 -6.78 2.86
N MET A 48 8.29 -7.58 1.96
CA MET A 48 7.31 -7.09 0.99
C MET A 48 5.98 -6.76 1.64
N THR A 49 5.42 -5.64 1.20
CA THR A 49 4.07 -5.18 1.56
C THR A 49 3.30 -4.75 0.33
N ALA A 50 1.98 -4.75 0.40
CA ALA A 50 1.12 -4.23 -0.65
C ALA A 50 0.16 -3.20 -0.09
N SER A 51 0.03 -2.07 -0.76
CA SER A 51 -0.91 -1.00 -0.41
C SER A 51 -1.94 -0.77 -1.50
N CYS A 52 -3.09 -0.25 -1.07
CA CYS A 52 -4.24 -0.03 -1.93
C CYS A 52 -4.54 1.47 -2.01
N TRP A 53 -4.50 2.04 -3.22
CA TRP A 53 -5.10 3.34 -3.47
C TRP A 53 -6.49 3.09 -4.06
N ILE A 54 -7.54 3.21 -3.23
CA ILE A 54 -8.91 2.80 -3.57
C ILE A 54 -9.73 4.03 -3.91
N LEU A 55 -10.17 4.14 -5.16
CA LEU A 55 -11.02 5.22 -5.63
C LEU A 55 -12.49 4.80 -5.62
N ASP A 56 -13.38 5.75 -5.40
CA ASP A 56 -14.79 5.57 -5.74
C ASP A 56 -14.99 5.43 -7.26
N LYS A 57 -16.15 4.94 -7.69
CA LYS A 57 -16.47 4.75 -9.13
C LYS A 57 -16.42 6.04 -9.94
N GLU A 58 -16.70 7.18 -9.31
CA GLU A 58 -16.59 8.50 -9.93
C GLU A 58 -15.17 9.06 -9.94
N LYS A 59 -14.24 8.38 -9.25
CA LYS A 59 -12.83 8.75 -9.14
C LYS A 59 -12.59 10.14 -8.53
N LYS A 60 -13.45 10.54 -7.61
CA LYS A 60 -13.41 11.83 -6.89
C LYS A 60 -12.91 11.69 -5.47
N HIS A 61 -13.03 10.47 -4.89
CA HIS A 61 -12.69 10.19 -3.50
C HIS A 61 -11.73 9.01 -3.41
N VAL A 62 -10.95 9.01 -2.35
CA VAL A 62 -10.06 7.92 -1.94
C VAL A 62 -10.49 7.41 -0.57
N LEU A 63 -10.46 6.09 -0.39
CA LEU A 63 -10.73 5.46 0.89
C LEU A 63 -9.47 5.46 1.75
N MET A 64 -9.59 5.88 3.01
CA MET A 64 -8.52 5.80 4.00
C MET A 64 -9.04 5.21 5.31
N CYS A 65 -8.15 4.58 6.06
CA CYS A 65 -8.39 4.11 7.42
C CYS A 65 -7.56 4.92 8.44
N TYR A 66 -8.07 5.04 9.67
CA TYR A 66 -7.32 5.61 10.79
C TYR A 66 -6.54 4.51 11.49
N HIS A 67 -5.25 4.43 11.20
CA HIS A 67 -4.37 3.35 11.65
C HIS A 67 -4.01 3.51 13.14
N ASN A 68 -4.25 2.48 13.95
CA ASN A 68 -4.09 2.56 15.40
C ASN A 68 -2.64 2.74 15.86
N ILE A 69 -1.67 2.15 15.16
CA ILE A 69 -0.23 2.26 15.49
C ILE A 69 0.30 3.65 15.11
N TYR A 70 0.05 4.10 13.88
CA TYR A 70 0.56 5.38 13.39
C TYR A 70 -0.26 6.58 13.85
N LYS A 71 -1.49 6.34 14.39
CA LYS A 71 -2.44 7.37 14.82
C LYS A 71 -2.68 8.42 13.75
N SER A 72 -2.79 7.97 12.52
CA SER A 72 -2.93 8.78 11.32
C SER A 72 -3.94 8.16 10.35
N TRP A 73 -4.59 9.01 9.55
CA TRP A 73 -5.30 8.55 8.37
C TRP A 73 -4.29 8.14 7.30
N SER A 74 -4.44 6.91 6.83
CA SER A 74 -3.52 6.29 5.88
C SER A 74 -4.27 5.46 4.83
N TRP A 75 -3.59 5.11 3.76
CA TRP A 75 -4.09 4.12 2.81
C TRP A 75 -4.28 2.75 3.48
N LEU A 76 -5.01 1.85 2.81
CA LEU A 76 -5.16 0.47 3.27
C LEU A 76 -4.02 -0.38 2.71
N GLY A 77 -3.65 -1.44 3.43
CA GLY A 77 -2.64 -2.37 2.98
C GLY A 77 -2.01 -3.19 4.09
N GLY A 78 -1.22 -4.17 3.72
CA GLY A 78 -0.62 -5.09 4.68
C GLY A 78 0.60 -5.83 4.18
N HIS A 79 1.06 -6.76 5.00
CA HIS A 79 2.23 -7.58 4.72
C HIS A 79 1.90 -8.72 3.76
N ALA A 80 2.88 -9.11 2.98
CA ALA A 80 2.78 -10.26 2.08
C ALA A 80 2.51 -11.58 2.85
N ASP A 81 3.13 -11.75 4.02
CA ASP A 81 2.98 -12.90 4.92
C ASP A 81 3.07 -14.26 4.18
N GLY A 82 4.01 -14.35 3.23
CA GLY A 82 4.28 -15.52 2.40
C GLY A 82 3.52 -15.57 1.06
N GLU A 83 2.57 -14.66 0.81
CA GLU A 83 1.92 -14.55 -0.50
C GLU A 83 2.79 -13.70 -1.46
N GLU A 84 3.15 -14.27 -2.60
CA GLU A 84 3.98 -13.60 -3.60
C GLU A 84 3.16 -12.80 -4.64
N ASP A 85 1.85 -13.02 -4.70
CA ASP A 85 0.91 -12.22 -5.51
C ASP A 85 0.47 -10.99 -4.71
N LEU A 86 1.20 -9.89 -4.87
CA LEU A 86 0.94 -8.67 -4.12
C LEU A 86 -0.37 -7.97 -4.48
N LEU A 87 -0.91 -8.21 -5.70
CA LEU A 87 -2.26 -7.74 -6.02
C LEU A 87 -3.32 -8.52 -5.23
N ALA A 88 -3.12 -9.82 -5.04
CA ALA A 88 -3.99 -10.63 -4.19
C ALA A 88 -3.91 -10.18 -2.71
N VAL A 89 -2.71 -9.86 -2.20
CA VAL A 89 -2.52 -9.27 -0.87
C VAL A 89 -3.30 -7.95 -0.76
N CYS A 90 -3.11 -7.03 -1.70
CA CYS A 90 -3.80 -5.74 -1.74
C CYS A 90 -5.33 -5.90 -1.69
N LEU A 91 -5.90 -6.79 -2.51
CA LEU A 91 -7.34 -7.06 -2.54
C LEU A 91 -7.87 -7.69 -1.25
N LYS A 92 -7.09 -8.56 -0.63
CA LYS A 92 -7.41 -9.17 0.66
C LYS A 92 -7.45 -8.11 1.76
N GLU A 93 -6.39 -7.31 1.90
CA GLU A 93 -6.29 -6.25 2.91
C GLU A 93 -7.38 -5.19 2.73
N ALA A 94 -7.66 -4.77 1.48
CA ALA A 94 -8.75 -3.85 1.20
C ALA A 94 -10.09 -4.34 1.77
N LYS A 95 -10.39 -5.64 1.64
CA LYS A 95 -11.63 -6.24 2.17
C LYS A 95 -11.60 -6.40 3.68
N GLU A 96 -10.48 -6.85 4.24
CA GLU A 96 -10.35 -7.10 5.68
C GLU A 96 -10.42 -5.81 6.49
N GLU A 97 -9.74 -4.76 6.05
CA GLU A 97 -9.68 -3.50 6.77
C GLU A 97 -10.91 -2.61 6.60
N SER A 98 -11.73 -2.83 5.55
CA SER A 98 -12.87 -1.96 5.22
C SER A 98 -14.21 -2.65 5.17
N SER A 99 -14.23 -3.99 5.05
CA SER A 99 -15.42 -4.79 4.75
C SER A 99 -16.07 -4.49 3.39
N LEU A 100 -15.35 -3.84 2.47
CA LEU A 100 -15.82 -3.63 1.10
C LEU A 100 -16.15 -4.97 0.43
N LYS A 101 -17.37 -5.08 -0.10
CA LYS A 101 -17.83 -6.30 -0.80
C LYS A 101 -17.38 -6.34 -2.25
N ASN A 102 -17.40 -5.19 -2.92
CA ASN A 102 -17.20 -5.06 -4.36
C ASN A 102 -15.96 -4.19 -4.67
N VAL A 103 -14.79 -4.58 -4.16
CA VAL A 103 -13.53 -3.95 -4.51
C VAL A 103 -12.87 -4.72 -5.65
N ALA A 104 -12.41 -4.00 -6.67
CA ALA A 104 -11.76 -4.57 -7.85
C ALA A 104 -10.57 -3.70 -8.30
N PRO A 105 -9.55 -4.30 -8.95
CA PRO A 105 -8.47 -3.52 -9.53
C PRO A 105 -9.01 -2.66 -10.68
N LEU A 106 -8.66 -1.37 -10.66
CA LEU A 106 -8.88 -0.47 -11.80
C LEU A 106 -7.83 -0.73 -12.88
N SER A 107 -6.61 -1.13 -12.48
CA SER A 107 -5.56 -1.70 -13.31
C SER A 107 -4.88 -2.83 -12.56
N LYS A 108 -4.41 -3.85 -13.27
CA LYS A 108 -3.56 -4.91 -12.70
C LYS A 108 -2.08 -4.49 -12.63
N ASP A 109 -1.73 -3.37 -13.26
CA ASP A 109 -0.37 -2.85 -13.25
C ASP A 109 -0.05 -2.20 -11.90
N ILE A 110 1.22 -2.23 -11.55
CA ILE A 110 1.74 -1.52 -10.39
C ILE A 110 1.49 -0.01 -10.56
N LEU A 111 0.84 0.61 -9.58
CA LEU A 111 0.64 2.05 -9.56
C LEU A 111 1.89 2.77 -9.08
N SER A 112 2.52 2.27 -8.02
CA SER A 112 3.61 2.96 -7.36
C SER A 112 4.53 2.02 -6.59
N LEU A 113 5.80 2.42 -6.42
CA LEU A 113 6.81 1.71 -5.64
C LEU A 113 7.37 2.62 -4.56
N GLU A 114 7.47 2.11 -3.34
CA GLU A 114 8.01 2.83 -2.19
C GLU A 114 8.85 1.92 -1.28
N ILE A 115 9.95 2.43 -0.75
CA ILE A 115 10.59 1.87 0.43
C ILE A 115 10.20 2.74 1.62
N LEU A 116 9.45 2.16 2.55
CA LEU A 116 8.92 2.85 3.71
C LEU A 116 9.65 2.40 4.97
N THR A 117 10.07 3.35 5.80
CA THR A 117 10.69 3.06 7.09
C THR A 117 9.61 2.78 8.14
N VAL A 118 9.80 1.71 8.89
CA VAL A 118 9.01 1.41 10.08
C VAL A 118 9.88 1.60 11.30
N GLU A 119 9.49 2.52 12.17
CA GLU A 119 10.20 2.74 13.43
C GLU A 119 9.99 1.59 14.42
N GLY A 120 10.97 1.36 15.28
CA GLY A 120 10.86 0.37 16.35
C GLY A 120 9.66 0.66 17.25
N HIS A 121 8.86 -0.35 17.51
CA HIS A 121 7.61 -0.20 18.27
C HIS A 121 7.29 -1.45 19.10
N ILE A 122 6.34 -1.31 20.02
CA ILE A 122 5.81 -2.45 20.78
C ILE A 122 4.55 -2.97 20.10
N LYS A 123 4.54 -4.26 19.76
CA LYS A 123 3.39 -4.97 19.20
C LYS A 123 3.08 -6.20 20.06
N ARG A 124 1.87 -6.26 20.62
CA ARG A 124 1.42 -7.38 21.49
C ARG A 124 2.37 -7.65 22.67
N GLY A 125 3.00 -6.60 23.22
CA GLY A 125 3.92 -6.70 24.36
C GLY A 125 5.37 -7.02 24.01
N GLU A 126 5.71 -7.25 22.75
CA GLU A 126 7.07 -7.53 22.28
C GLU A 126 7.62 -6.34 21.48
N TYR A 127 8.93 -6.12 21.59
CA TYR A 127 9.62 -5.09 20.81
C TYR A 127 9.88 -5.58 19.38
N VAL A 128 9.42 -4.81 18.41
CA VAL A 128 9.71 -4.99 16.99
C VAL A 128 10.76 -3.96 16.59
N SER A 129 11.87 -4.41 16.04
CA SER A 129 12.95 -3.55 15.56
C SER A 129 12.53 -2.70 14.37
N SER A 130 13.18 -1.56 14.19
CA SER A 130 13.03 -0.78 12.94
C SER A 130 13.42 -1.62 11.73
N HIS A 131 12.64 -1.50 10.67
CA HIS A 131 12.81 -2.27 9.45
C HIS A 131 12.22 -1.52 8.24
N LEU A 132 12.37 -2.09 7.06
CA LEU A 132 11.85 -1.51 5.82
C LEU A 132 10.66 -2.32 5.29
N HIS A 133 9.64 -1.61 4.86
CA HIS A 133 8.61 -2.16 3.99
C HIS A 133 8.96 -1.87 2.52
N LEU A 134 9.15 -2.93 1.74
CA LEU A 134 9.30 -2.86 0.29
C LEU A 134 7.89 -2.90 -0.30
N ASN A 135 7.33 -1.73 -0.53
CA ASN A 135 5.90 -1.57 -0.80
C ASN A 135 5.58 -1.47 -2.29
N VAL A 136 4.56 -2.22 -2.69
CA VAL A 136 3.96 -2.15 -4.03
C VAL A 136 2.53 -1.66 -3.89
N THR A 137 2.21 -0.54 -4.53
CA THR A 137 0.86 0.05 -4.48
C THR A 137 0.07 -0.30 -5.74
N TYR A 138 -1.17 -0.74 -5.56
CA TYR A 138 -2.14 -0.99 -6.64
C TYR A 138 -3.31 -0.02 -6.61
N LEU A 139 -3.87 0.26 -7.79
CA LEU A 139 -5.05 1.10 -7.96
C LEU A 139 -6.31 0.24 -8.00
N LEU A 140 -7.18 0.44 -7.02
CA LEU A 140 -8.46 -0.25 -6.90
C LEU A 140 -9.62 0.72 -7.06
N THR A 141 -10.81 0.17 -7.27
CA THR A 141 -12.07 0.91 -7.24
C THR A 141 -13.12 0.16 -6.43
N ALA A 142 -13.99 0.92 -5.76
CA ALA A 142 -15.11 0.38 -4.99
C ALA A 142 -16.31 1.31 -5.07
N ASP A 143 -17.47 0.86 -4.57
CA ASP A 143 -18.67 1.68 -4.48
C ASP A 143 -18.62 2.53 -3.21
N ILE A 144 -18.75 3.85 -3.34
CA ILE A 144 -18.78 4.78 -2.21
C ILE A 144 -19.97 4.55 -1.27
N HIS A 145 -21.01 3.88 -1.75
CA HIS A 145 -22.22 3.54 -1.00
C HIS A 145 -22.15 2.17 -0.30
N ASP A 146 -21.07 1.39 -0.52
CA ASP A 146 -20.86 0.15 0.25
C ASP A 146 -20.70 0.48 1.73
N GLU A 147 -21.30 -0.36 2.58
CA GLU A 147 -21.17 -0.24 4.02
C GLU A 147 -19.73 -0.53 4.46
N LEU A 148 -19.16 0.39 5.23
CA LEU A 148 -17.78 0.30 5.71
C LEU A 148 -17.76 -0.13 7.18
N HIS A 149 -16.88 -1.08 7.52
CA HIS A 149 -16.66 -1.50 8.90
C HIS A 149 -15.16 -1.47 9.21
N ILE A 150 -14.84 -0.99 10.42
CA ILE A 150 -13.47 -0.99 10.93
C ILE A 150 -13.02 -2.42 11.28
N LYS A 151 -11.69 -2.63 11.26
CA LYS A 151 -11.03 -3.80 11.85
C LYS A 151 -10.39 -3.35 13.18
N PRO A 152 -11.06 -3.53 14.34
CA PRO A 152 -10.71 -2.82 15.58
C PRO A 152 -9.29 -3.06 16.10
N ASP A 153 -8.66 -4.17 15.73
CA ASP A 153 -7.28 -4.50 16.08
C ASP A 153 -6.25 -3.76 15.20
N GLU A 154 -6.65 -3.17 14.08
CA GLU A 154 -5.78 -2.47 13.15
C GLU A 154 -6.16 -1.00 12.95
N ASN A 155 -7.46 -0.71 12.83
CA ASN A 155 -7.93 0.66 12.60
C ASN A 155 -9.13 1.02 13.51
N SER A 156 -9.30 2.32 13.74
CA SER A 156 -10.42 2.88 14.55
C SER A 156 -11.29 3.85 13.77
N GLY A 157 -11.07 4.00 12.49
CA GLY A 157 -11.87 4.81 11.59
C GLY A 157 -11.65 4.39 10.14
N ILE A 158 -12.68 4.54 9.32
CA ILE A 158 -12.60 4.32 7.88
C ILE A 158 -13.61 5.22 7.18
N ARG A 159 -13.18 5.93 6.15
CA ARG A 159 -14.07 6.79 5.36
C ARG A 159 -13.46 7.22 4.04
N TRP A 160 -14.32 7.73 3.17
CA TRP A 160 -13.97 8.38 1.93
C TRP A 160 -13.57 9.84 2.15
N PHE A 161 -12.54 10.28 1.41
CA PHE A 161 -12.02 11.64 1.40
C PHE A 161 -11.89 12.12 -0.04
N THR A 162 -12.08 13.39 -0.28
CA THR A 162 -11.51 13.99 -1.50
C THR A 162 -9.99 13.95 -1.44
N PHE A 163 -9.30 14.05 -2.57
CA PHE A 163 -7.82 14.00 -2.60
C PHE A 163 -7.16 15.05 -1.71
N ASP A 164 -7.75 16.25 -1.63
CA ASP A 164 -7.22 17.33 -0.80
C ASP A 164 -7.50 17.09 0.70
N GLU A 165 -8.65 16.55 1.04
CA GLU A 165 -8.97 16.17 2.42
C GLU A 165 -8.09 15.03 2.90
N ALA A 166 -7.82 14.02 2.07
CA ALA A 166 -6.94 12.90 2.39
C ALA A 166 -5.54 13.37 2.83
N LYS A 167 -4.96 14.32 2.09
CA LYS A 167 -3.69 14.92 2.44
C LYS A 167 -3.72 15.67 3.76
N LYS A 168 -4.81 16.38 4.05
CA LYS A 168 -4.96 17.17 5.30
C LYS A 168 -5.26 16.29 6.50
N ALA A 169 -5.89 15.14 6.30
CA ALA A 169 -6.26 14.22 7.36
C ALA A 169 -5.06 13.40 7.89
N SER A 170 -4.10 13.11 7.02
CA SER A 170 -2.89 12.40 7.42
C SER A 170 -1.95 13.28 8.22
N SER A 171 -1.37 12.72 9.29
CA SER A 171 -0.36 13.36 10.13
C SER A 171 1.06 12.87 9.83
N GLU A 172 1.24 12.05 8.80
CA GLU A 172 2.53 11.50 8.39
C GLU A 172 3.20 12.40 7.36
N PRO A 173 4.24 13.20 7.74
CA PRO A 173 4.78 14.25 6.86
C PRO A 173 5.30 13.70 5.52
N TRP A 174 6.03 12.58 5.55
CA TRP A 174 6.57 11.97 4.34
C TRP A 174 5.47 11.55 3.34
N PHE A 175 4.38 10.98 3.85
CA PHE A 175 3.23 10.59 3.02
C PHE A 175 2.52 11.79 2.42
N VAL A 176 2.30 12.84 3.24
CA VAL A 176 1.63 14.06 2.82
C VAL A 176 2.44 14.84 1.77
N GLU A 177 3.77 14.87 1.93
CA GLU A 177 4.65 15.65 1.05
C GLU A 177 5.05 14.88 -0.23
N HIS A 178 5.24 13.56 -0.15
CA HIS A 178 5.86 12.80 -1.23
C HIS A 178 4.98 11.69 -1.81
N ILE A 179 4.24 10.95 -0.98
CA ILE A 179 3.52 9.75 -1.44
C ILE A 179 2.14 10.14 -2.02
N TYR A 180 1.26 10.75 -1.23
CA TYR A 180 -0.11 11.06 -1.70
C TYR A 180 -0.15 12.01 -2.89
N PRO A 181 0.67 13.09 -2.98
CA PRO A 181 0.73 13.91 -4.18
C PRO A 181 1.17 13.14 -5.43
N LYS A 182 2.14 12.21 -5.28
CA LYS A 182 2.59 11.33 -6.35
C LYS A 182 1.47 10.40 -6.83
N LEU A 183 0.79 9.72 -5.91
CA LEU A 183 -0.34 8.83 -6.24
C LEU A 183 -1.46 9.62 -6.94
N ASN A 184 -1.83 10.79 -6.41
CA ASN A 184 -2.85 11.66 -7.00
C ASN A 184 -2.47 12.14 -8.41
N ALA A 185 -1.19 12.44 -8.65
CA ALA A 185 -0.70 12.79 -9.99
C ALA A 185 -0.81 11.60 -10.97
N LYS A 186 -0.47 10.40 -10.51
CA LYS A 186 -0.54 9.18 -11.32
C LYS A 186 -1.96 8.79 -11.69
N VAL A 187 -2.91 8.92 -10.76
CA VAL A 187 -4.32 8.55 -11.02
C VAL A 187 -5.03 9.51 -11.96
N LYS A 188 -4.52 10.73 -12.19
CA LYS A 188 -5.12 11.70 -13.13
C LYS A 188 -5.32 11.11 -14.53
N LYS A 189 -4.41 10.27 -15.02
CA LYS A 189 -4.53 9.60 -16.30
C LYS A 189 -5.69 8.60 -16.40
N PHE A 190 -6.27 8.19 -15.26
CA PHE A 190 -7.43 7.30 -15.19
C PHE A 190 -8.75 8.07 -14.97
N ILE A 191 -8.67 9.39 -14.74
CA ILE A 191 -9.82 10.26 -14.45
C ILE A 191 -10.31 10.98 -15.71
N CYS A 192 -9.43 11.13 -16.70
CA CYS A 192 -9.74 11.78 -17.99
C CYS A 192 -10.53 10.88 -18.92
#